data_aac1703b72b4871866d8138cdb3cbfd4
#
_entry.id   aac1703b72b4871866d8138cdb3cbfd4
#
_cell.length_a   1.000
_cell.length_b   1.000
_cell.length_c   1.000
_cell.angle_alpha   90.00
_cell.angle_beta   90.00
_cell.angle_gamma   90.00
#
_symmetry.space_group_name_H-M   'P 1'
#
loop_
_entity.id
_entity.type
_entity.pdbx_description
1 polymer ?
#
loop_
_entity_poly.entity_id
_entity_poly.type
_entity_poly.pdbx_seq_one_letter_code
_entity_poly.pdbx_strand_id
1 'polypeptide(L)' 'MSAKFEIFKDKSGDYRFRLKAKNGQIIAQSEGYESIAKCKNGIKSVQENAPSATIVEVEK' A
#
# COMPACT_ATOMS: atom_id res chain seq x y z
N MET A 1 -13.21 -6.61 -13.03
CA MET A 1 -12.87 -5.98 -11.74
C MET A 1 -11.51 -5.37 -11.81
N SER A 2 -11.29 -4.28 -11.11
CA SER A 2 -10.00 -3.59 -11.15
C SER A 2 -9.28 -3.74 -9.81
N ALA A 3 -7.95 -3.56 -9.85
CA ALA A 3 -7.16 -3.49 -8.65
C ALA A 3 -7.61 -2.28 -7.81
N LYS A 4 -7.36 -2.35 -6.51
CA LYS A 4 -7.75 -1.25 -5.64
C LYS A 4 -6.83 -1.18 -4.43
N PHE A 5 -6.74 0.02 -3.86
CA PHE A 5 -6.14 0.22 -2.55
C PHE A 5 -7.27 0.24 -1.52
N GLU A 6 -7.09 -0.50 -0.44
CA GLU A 6 -8.03 -0.48 0.68
C GLU A 6 -7.32 0.09 1.89
N ILE A 7 -7.99 1.01 2.58
CA ILE A 7 -7.47 1.57 3.84
C ILE A 7 -8.25 0.93 4.98
N PHE A 8 -7.53 0.47 5.98
CA PHE A 8 -8.15 -0.14 7.16
C PHE A 8 -7.41 0.28 8.41
N LYS A 9 -8.06 0.13 9.55
CA LYS A 9 -7.48 0.45 10.85
C LYS A 9 -7.01 -0.84 11.49
N ASP A 10 -5.76 -0.88 11.96
CA ASP A 10 -5.23 -2.08 12.57
C ASP A 10 -5.53 -2.13 14.07
N LYS A 11 -5.05 -3.18 14.73
CA LYS A 11 -5.31 -3.39 16.15
C LYS A 11 -4.68 -2.32 17.02
N SER A 12 -3.63 -1.69 16.55
CA SER A 12 -2.95 -0.62 17.29
C SER A 12 -3.64 0.73 17.12
N GLY A 13 -4.65 0.80 16.24
CA GLY A 13 -5.33 2.08 15.98
C GLY A 13 -4.68 2.87 14.87
N ASP A 14 -3.67 2.32 14.21
CA ASP A 14 -3.04 2.96 13.06
C ASP A 14 -3.78 2.61 11.78
N TYR A 15 -3.64 3.49 10.79
CA TYR A 15 -4.23 3.25 9.47
C TYR A 15 -3.19 2.60 8.59
N ARG A 16 -3.61 1.60 7.86
CA ARG A 16 -2.77 0.88 6.90
C ARG A 16 -3.50 0.79 5.58
N PHE A 17 -2.75 0.66 4.50
CA PHE A 17 -3.38 0.35 3.23
C PHE A 17 -2.85 -0.98 2.71
N ARG A 18 -3.64 -1.59 1.85
CA ARG A 18 -3.21 -2.77 1.11
C ARG A 18 -3.63 -2.63 -0.33
N LEU A 19 -2.82 -3.18 -1.21
CA LEU A 19 -3.09 -3.18 -2.63
C LEU A 19 -3.59 -4.56 -3.02
N LYS A 20 -4.79 -4.61 -3.58
CA LYS A 20 -5.37 -5.85 -4.06
C LYS A 20 -5.36 -5.89 -5.57
N ALA A 21 -4.95 -7.02 -6.12
CA ALA A 21 -5.05 -7.26 -7.55
C ALA A 21 -6.52 -7.40 -7.93
N LYS A 22 -6.78 -7.36 -9.22
CA LYS A 22 -8.17 -7.45 -9.69
C LYS A 22 -8.82 -8.80 -9.37
N ASN A 23 -8.02 -9.83 -9.08
CA ASN A 23 -8.58 -11.11 -8.65
C ASN A 23 -8.84 -11.16 -7.13
N GLY A 24 -8.63 -10.05 -6.42
CA GLY A 24 -8.87 -9.98 -4.99
C GLY A 24 -7.69 -10.34 -4.11
N GLN A 25 -6.58 -10.71 -4.70
CA GLN A 25 -5.41 -11.14 -3.97
C GLN A 25 -4.62 -9.92 -3.45
N ILE A 26 -4.20 -9.97 -2.18
CA ILE A 26 -3.36 -8.91 -1.61
C ILE A 26 -1.94 -9.07 -2.12
N ILE A 27 -1.42 -8.04 -2.78
CA ILE A 27 -0.08 -8.08 -3.35
C ILE A 27 0.90 -7.16 -2.64
N ALA A 28 0.41 -6.24 -1.81
CA ALA A 28 1.27 -5.37 -1.03
C ALA A 28 0.49 -4.80 0.14
N GLN A 29 1.19 -4.47 1.21
CA GLN A 29 0.57 -3.88 2.39
C GLN A 29 1.56 -2.92 3.04
N SER A 30 1.05 -1.81 3.58
CA SER A 30 1.87 -0.78 4.18
C SER A 30 2.10 -1.01 5.67
N GLU A 31 3.03 -0.26 6.23
CA GLU A 31 3.11 -0.11 7.67
C GLU A 31 2.05 0.87 8.17
N GLY A 32 1.98 1.08 9.49
CA GLY A 32 0.94 1.92 10.07
C GLY A 32 1.20 3.41 9.93
N TYR A 33 0.12 4.15 9.70
CA TYR A 33 0.14 5.62 9.65
C TYR A 33 -0.77 6.16 10.73
N GLU A 34 -0.44 7.33 11.26
CA GLU A 34 -1.22 7.96 12.33
C GLU A 34 -2.60 8.42 11.90
N SER A 35 -2.76 8.76 10.64
CA SER A 35 -3.99 9.34 10.14
C SER A 35 -4.31 8.84 8.75
N ILE A 36 -5.58 9.00 8.37
CA ILE A 36 -6.02 8.65 7.01
C ILE A 36 -5.31 9.52 5.99
N ALA A 37 -5.11 10.80 6.30
CA ALA A 37 -4.43 11.72 5.38
C ALA A 37 -3.02 11.23 5.07
N LYS A 38 -2.27 10.83 6.10
CA LYS A 38 -0.92 10.31 5.89
C LYS A 38 -0.93 8.99 5.13
N CYS A 39 -1.92 8.15 5.40
CA CYS A 39 -2.06 6.88 4.69
C CYS A 39 -2.33 7.13 3.20
N LYS A 40 -3.19 8.09 2.88
CA LYS A 40 -3.48 8.45 1.49
C LYS A 40 -2.25 9.01 0.79
N ASN A 41 -1.42 9.76 1.51
CA ASN A 41 -0.16 10.25 0.95
C ASN A 41 0.78 9.09 0.62
N GLY A 42 0.80 8.06 1.45
CA GLY A 42 1.56 6.86 1.16
C GLY A 42 1.08 6.15 -0.09
N ILE A 43 -0.24 6.05 -0.26
CA ILE A 43 -0.82 5.47 -1.46
C ILE A 43 -0.41 6.27 -2.69
N LYS A 44 -0.49 7.60 -2.60
CA LYS A 44 -0.11 8.46 -3.72
C LYS A 44 1.35 8.23 -4.10
N SER A 45 2.21 8.10 -3.10
CA SER A 45 3.63 7.85 -3.35
C SER A 45 3.84 6.54 -4.11
N VAL A 46 3.11 5.49 -3.73
CA VAL A 46 3.17 4.21 -4.44
C VAL A 46 2.72 4.38 -5.88
N GLN A 47 1.60 5.08 -6.08
CA GLN A 47 1.07 5.30 -7.42
C GLN A 47 2.03 6.06 -8.32
N GLU A 48 2.80 6.99 -7.74
CA GLU A 48 3.73 7.81 -8.50
C GLU A 48 5.04 7.09 -8.79
N ASN A 49 5.49 6.27 -7.86
CA ASN A 49 6.83 5.67 -7.95
C ASN A 49 6.84 4.25 -8.51
N ALA A 50 5.79 3.47 -8.24
CA ALA A 50 5.78 2.06 -8.63
C ALA A 50 5.96 1.83 -10.14
N PRO A 51 5.33 2.63 -11.03
CA PRO A 51 5.42 2.35 -12.46
C PRO A 51 6.84 2.41 -13.02
N SER A 52 7.71 3.22 -12.41
CA SER A 52 9.09 3.36 -12.89
C SER A 52 10.11 2.68 -11.96
N ALA A 53 9.65 1.99 -10.94
CA ALA A 53 10.55 1.35 -10.00
C ALA A 53 11.21 0.13 -10.65
N THR A 54 12.53 0.03 -10.48
CA THR A 54 13.27 -1.12 -11.00
C THR A 54 13.25 -2.25 -9.98
N ILE A 55 13.45 -3.45 -10.47
CA ILE A 55 13.51 -4.64 -9.61
C ILE A 55 14.97 -4.87 -9.24
N VAL A 56 15.23 -4.91 -7.95
CA VAL A 56 16.58 -5.12 -7.43
C VAL A 56 16.52 -6.24 -6.41
N GLU A 57 17.40 -7.21 -6.54
CA GLU A 57 17.52 -8.26 -5.56
C GLU A 57 18.53 -7.83 -4.51
N VAL A 58 18.11 -7.85 -3.25
CA VAL A 58 18.97 -7.42 -2.14
C VAL A 58 19.52 -8.64 -1.44
N GLU A 59 20.85 -8.70 -1.36
CA GLU A 59 21.51 -9.79 -0.64
C GLU A 59 21.57 -9.47 0.84
N LYS A 60 21.44 -10.50 1.64
CA LYS A 60 21.59 -10.38 3.10
C LYS A 60 22.81 -11.08 3.60
#